data_4d12f99343f31c0d069ec5104305c660
#
_entry.id   4d12f99343f31c0d069ec5104305c660
#
_cell.length_a   1.000
_cell.length_b   1.000
_cell.length_c   1.000
_cell.angle_alpha   90.00
_cell.angle_beta   90.00
_cell.angle_gamma   90.00
#
_symmetry.space_group_name_H-M   'P 1'
#
loop_
_entity.id
_entity.type
_entity.pdbx_description
1 polymer ?
#
loop_
_entity_poly.entity_id
_entity_poly.type
_entity_poly.pdbx_seq_one_letter_code
_entity_poly.pdbx_strand_id
1 'polypeptide(L)'
;MVGSCSALCVVGALALVPGPAVARTGVDPAAPKPTALQPPPLYRSGTQVRPRAGAPEVPNVSALSWLVADAGTGDVLASHDAHRPLPPASTLKTLFALTMLPTLPGGIRHTVAERELEGLGDGSSTVGVTEGQTYQVTDLWRGIFLHSGNDAVHVLASMNGGWDTTAHQMQAKARALGALDTHVVSPDGYDAPGQTSSAYDLAIFGRAGLNREDFARYCSTVDATFPGNGGAYEIQNTNRLLTGADGIAPYPGLIGVKNGYTSNAGNTLVAAARRGGRTLVVTVLNPQSGGGLAVYEEARSLLDWGFGAAGRVDPVGSLLSARTVAQAGPATPDAVMAQDGGGPGWPVTGAIAGAAAVGAGAVVLALRFKGGRSGRR
;
A
#
# COMPACT_ATOMS: atom_id res chain seq x y z
N MET A 1 55.91 66.04 10.66
CA MET A 1 56.36 66.68 9.40
C MET A 1 55.30 66.33 8.38
N VAL A 2 54.38 67.20 8.18
CA VAL A 2 54.24 68.18 7.08
C VAL A 2 53.85 67.48 5.75
N GLY A 3 52.67 67.89 5.25
CA GLY A 3 52.35 67.83 3.87
C GLY A 3 50.82 67.93 3.58
N SER A 4 50.30 69.17 3.74
CA SER A 4 48.99 69.57 3.21
C SER A 4 48.99 69.64 1.68
N CYS A 5 47.93 69.25 1.02
CA CYS A 5 47.54 69.80 -0.27
C CYS A 5 46.03 69.92 -0.35
N SER A 6 45.55 71.16 -0.33
CA SER A 6 44.19 71.59 -0.55
C SER A 6 43.87 71.57 -2.05
N ALA A 7 42.77 71.02 -2.45
CA ALA A 7 42.20 71.24 -3.78
C ALA A 7 40.79 71.79 -3.65
N LEU A 8 40.64 73.00 -4.17
CA LEU A 8 39.43 73.79 -4.25
C LEU A 8 38.53 73.25 -5.37
N CYS A 9 37.34 72.81 -5.08
CA CYS A 9 36.32 72.55 -6.11
C CYS A 9 35.16 73.49 -5.97
N VAL A 10 34.89 74.22 -7.07
CA VAL A 10 33.86 75.21 -7.21
C VAL A 10 32.49 74.53 -7.28
N VAL A 11 31.55 74.96 -6.44
CA VAL A 11 30.17 74.48 -6.43
C VAL A 11 29.35 75.36 -7.35
N GLY A 12 28.87 74.80 -8.47
CA GLY A 12 27.87 75.41 -9.33
C GLY A 12 26.47 75.01 -8.83
N ALA A 13 25.72 75.97 -8.34
CA ALA A 13 24.31 75.79 -7.93
C ALA A 13 23.39 75.86 -9.18
N LEU A 14 22.81 74.73 -9.55
CA LEU A 14 21.69 74.70 -10.48
C LEU A 14 20.36 74.79 -9.69
N ALA A 15 19.63 75.87 -9.87
CA ALA A 15 18.28 76.02 -9.31
C ALA A 15 17.29 75.14 -10.11
N LEU A 16 16.76 74.12 -9.49
CA LEU A 16 15.65 73.35 -9.97
C LEU A 16 14.31 73.97 -9.54
N VAL A 17 13.52 74.40 -10.50
CA VAL A 17 12.17 74.91 -10.31
C VAL A 17 11.24 73.71 -10.08
N PRO A 18 10.43 73.65 -8.99
CA PRO A 18 9.49 72.54 -8.81
C PRO A 18 8.28 72.73 -9.72
N GLY A 19 8.05 71.79 -10.65
CA GLY A 19 6.82 71.68 -11.39
C GLY A 19 5.68 71.07 -10.53
N PRO A 20 4.40 71.36 -10.85
CA PRO A 20 3.30 70.85 -10.07
C PRO A 20 3.20 69.30 -10.15
N ALA A 21 3.26 68.64 -9.01
CA ALA A 21 3.03 67.23 -8.88
C ALA A 21 1.53 66.93 -9.07
N VAL A 22 1.19 66.33 -10.22
CA VAL A 22 -0.14 65.73 -10.44
C VAL A 22 -0.22 64.44 -9.64
N ALA A 23 -0.96 64.45 -8.53
CA ALA A 23 -1.28 63.25 -7.78
C ALA A 23 -2.17 62.36 -8.63
N ARG A 24 -1.59 61.27 -9.17
CA ARG A 24 -2.34 60.14 -9.72
C ARG A 24 -2.90 59.32 -8.57
N THR A 25 -4.18 59.51 -8.27
CA THR A 25 -4.95 58.57 -7.47
C THR A 25 -5.28 57.36 -8.34
N GLY A 26 -4.27 56.57 -8.66
CA GLY A 26 -4.46 55.23 -9.19
C GLY A 26 -4.65 54.27 -8.00
N VAL A 27 -5.85 53.81 -7.75
CA VAL A 27 -6.08 52.64 -6.94
C VAL A 27 -5.52 51.46 -7.74
N ASP A 28 -4.33 51.00 -7.36
CA ASP A 28 -3.81 49.75 -7.91
C ASP A 28 -4.83 48.64 -7.59
N PRO A 29 -5.37 47.94 -8.58
CA PRO A 29 -6.20 46.79 -8.33
C PRO A 29 -5.38 45.83 -7.50
N ALA A 30 -5.82 45.57 -6.26
CA ALA A 30 -5.17 44.62 -5.35
C ALA A 30 -4.91 43.32 -6.10
N ALA A 31 -3.65 42.90 -6.17
CA ALA A 31 -3.29 41.64 -6.79
C ALA A 31 -4.19 40.52 -6.26
N PRO A 32 -4.76 39.67 -7.12
CA PRO A 32 -5.64 38.61 -6.68
C PRO A 32 -4.89 37.77 -5.64
N LYS A 33 -5.47 37.65 -4.44
CA LYS A 33 -4.92 36.78 -3.39
C LYS A 33 -4.73 35.39 -3.99
N PRO A 34 -3.56 34.76 -3.87
CA PRO A 34 -3.37 33.42 -4.36
C PRO A 34 -4.42 32.52 -3.74
N THR A 35 -5.30 31.96 -4.56
CA THR A 35 -6.26 30.95 -4.11
C THR A 35 -5.45 29.77 -3.62
N ALA A 36 -5.50 29.50 -2.32
CA ALA A 36 -4.83 28.34 -1.74
C ALA A 36 -5.31 27.11 -2.51
N LEU A 37 -4.37 26.39 -3.14
CA LEU A 37 -4.66 25.15 -3.84
C LEU A 37 -5.29 24.19 -2.84
N GLN A 38 -6.56 23.85 -3.02
CA GLN A 38 -7.21 22.86 -2.17
C GLN A 38 -6.54 21.49 -2.40
N PRO A 39 -6.26 20.73 -1.31
CA PRO A 39 -5.71 19.39 -1.46
C PRO A 39 -6.65 18.53 -2.31
N PRO A 40 -6.11 17.54 -3.03
CA PRO A 40 -6.93 16.56 -3.76
C PRO A 40 -8.00 15.95 -2.86
N PRO A 41 -9.18 15.56 -3.38
CA PRO A 41 -10.30 15.09 -2.56
C PRO A 41 -9.92 14.00 -1.56
N LEU A 42 -9.10 13.05 -1.97
CA LEU A 42 -8.66 11.92 -1.11
C LEU A 42 -7.93 12.37 0.16
N TYR A 43 -7.28 13.55 0.15
CA TYR A 43 -6.54 14.12 1.29
C TYR A 43 -7.38 15.08 2.14
N ARG A 44 -8.67 15.25 1.81
CA ARG A 44 -9.58 16.10 2.59
C ARG A 44 -10.22 15.28 3.69
N SER A 45 -10.50 15.92 4.83
CA SER A 45 -11.27 15.30 5.90
C SER A 45 -12.74 15.13 5.52
N GLY A 46 -13.40 14.21 6.22
CA GLY A 46 -14.79 13.86 6.00
C GLY A 46 -15.01 12.99 4.78
N THR A 47 -16.28 12.78 4.44
CA THR A 47 -16.67 11.89 3.33
C THR A 47 -16.41 12.56 1.98
N GLN A 48 -15.67 11.88 1.13
CA GLN A 48 -15.35 12.29 -0.24
C GLN A 48 -16.01 11.34 -1.21
N VAL A 49 -16.88 11.88 -2.05
CA VAL A 49 -17.52 11.19 -3.18
C VAL A 49 -17.79 12.20 -4.28
N ARG A 50 -17.76 11.76 -5.53
CA ARG A 50 -18.08 12.60 -6.71
C ARG A 50 -19.20 11.94 -7.52
N PRO A 51 -20.47 12.10 -7.07
CA PRO A 51 -21.60 11.41 -7.69
C PRO A 51 -21.92 11.99 -9.06
N ARG A 52 -22.29 11.09 -9.99
CA ARG A 52 -22.94 11.42 -11.24
C ARG A 52 -24.46 11.25 -11.11
N ALA A 53 -25.22 11.66 -12.11
CA ALA A 53 -26.65 11.45 -12.12
C ALA A 53 -27.02 9.97 -11.90
N GLY A 54 -27.93 9.71 -10.95
CA GLY A 54 -28.37 8.36 -10.62
C GLY A 54 -27.41 7.54 -9.77
N ALA A 55 -26.36 8.15 -9.20
CA ALA A 55 -25.53 7.49 -8.21
C ALA A 55 -26.32 7.25 -6.91
N PRO A 56 -26.16 6.10 -6.25
CA PRO A 56 -26.76 5.86 -4.94
C PRO A 56 -26.09 6.74 -3.89
N GLU A 57 -26.82 7.10 -2.83
CA GLU A 57 -26.26 7.80 -1.68
C GLU A 57 -25.27 6.90 -0.94
N VAL A 58 -24.19 7.52 -0.44
CA VAL A 58 -23.18 6.83 0.40
C VAL A 58 -23.85 6.41 1.71
N PRO A 59 -23.69 5.15 2.16
CA PRO A 59 -24.30 4.70 3.40
C PRO A 59 -23.71 5.48 4.60
N ASN A 60 -24.55 5.72 5.57
CA ASN A 60 -24.10 6.30 6.84
C ASN A 60 -23.44 5.17 7.67
N VAL A 61 -22.14 5.27 7.88
CA VAL A 61 -21.34 4.34 8.69
C VAL A 61 -20.66 5.11 9.81
N SER A 62 -20.36 4.44 10.91
CA SER A 62 -19.82 5.07 12.12
C SER A 62 -18.29 4.98 12.21
N ALA A 63 -17.64 4.30 11.27
CA ALA A 63 -16.19 4.10 11.27
C ALA A 63 -15.44 5.45 11.21
N LEU A 64 -14.37 5.55 12.00
CA LEU A 64 -13.50 6.74 12.03
C LEU A 64 -12.79 7.00 10.70
N SER A 65 -12.56 5.96 9.93
CA SER A 65 -11.97 6.04 8.60
C SER A 65 -12.40 4.84 7.77
N TRP A 66 -12.70 5.07 6.49
CA TRP A 66 -13.05 4.00 5.56
C TRP A 66 -12.74 4.40 4.11
N LEU A 67 -12.65 3.41 3.24
CA LEU A 67 -12.42 3.60 1.82
C LEU A 67 -13.06 2.47 1.01
N VAL A 68 -13.60 2.81 -0.17
CA VAL A 68 -14.10 1.88 -1.19
C VAL A 68 -13.36 2.12 -2.48
N ALA A 69 -12.73 1.09 -3.04
CA ALA A 69 -12.00 1.19 -4.30
C ALA A 69 -12.25 -0.01 -5.21
N ASP A 70 -12.10 0.21 -6.51
CA ASP A 70 -12.00 -0.85 -7.51
C ASP A 70 -10.60 -1.45 -7.48
N ALA A 71 -10.49 -2.73 -7.14
CA ALA A 71 -9.20 -3.41 -7.04
C ALA A 71 -8.53 -3.60 -8.41
N GLY A 72 -9.29 -3.66 -9.49
CA GLY A 72 -8.77 -3.80 -10.85
C GLY A 72 -8.11 -2.51 -11.34
N THR A 73 -8.87 -1.42 -11.37
CA THR A 73 -8.38 -0.12 -11.86
C THR A 73 -7.54 0.64 -10.83
N GLY A 74 -7.76 0.40 -9.54
CA GLY A 74 -7.20 1.18 -8.44
C GLY A 74 -7.98 2.46 -8.12
N ASP A 75 -9.09 2.73 -8.81
CA ASP A 75 -9.91 3.92 -8.59
C ASP A 75 -10.57 3.90 -7.21
N VAL A 76 -10.41 4.96 -6.43
CA VAL A 76 -11.11 5.17 -5.18
C VAL A 76 -12.47 5.79 -5.48
N LEU A 77 -13.55 5.05 -5.20
CA LEU A 77 -14.93 5.45 -5.49
C LEU A 77 -15.46 6.43 -4.44
N ALA A 78 -15.17 6.18 -3.18
CA ALA A 78 -15.44 7.06 -2.05
C ALA A 78 -14.52 6.74 -0.87
N SER A 79 -14.40 7.69 0.04
CA SER A 79 -13.64 7.54 1.28
C SER A 79 -14.13 8.50 2.36
N HIS A 80 -13.78 8.19 3.60
CA HIS A 80 -13.93 9.08 4.75
C HIS A 80 -12.62 9.09 5.51
N ASP A 81 -12.02 10.27 5.68
CA ASP A 81 -10.75 10.46 6.39
C ASP A 81 -9.68 9.43 5.97
N ALA A 82 -9.53 9.18 4.63
CA ALA A 82 -8.77 8.07 4.08
C ALA A 82 -7.34 7.95 4.59
N HIS A 83 -6.68 9.10 4.84
CA HIS A 83 -5.30 9.22 5.32
C HIS A 83 -5.18 9.44 6.83
N ARG A 84 -6.28 9.25 7.59
CA ARG A 84 -6.25 9.38 9.04
C ARG A 84 -5.38 8.31 9.67
N PRO A 85 -4.31 8.67 10.43
CA PRO A 85 -3.47 7.69 11.12
C PRO A 85 -4.28 7.02 12.24
N LEU A 86 -4.42 5.69 12.16
CA LEU A 86 -5.09 4.86 13.16
C LEU A 86 -4.28 3.58 13.39
N PRO A 87 -4.35 2.98 14.59
CA PRO A 87 -3.77 1.66 14.82
C PRO A 87 -4.43 0.63 13.90
N PRO A 88 -3.65 -0.18 13.17
CA PRO A 88 -4.20 -1.12 12.19
C PRO A 88 -4.72 -2.43 12.78
N ALA A 89 -4.32 -2.79 13.99
CA ALA A 89 -4.49 -4.12 14.54
C ALA A 89 -4.00 -5.21 13.55
N SER A 90 -4.56 -6.40 13.59
CA SER A 90 -4.16 -7.52 12.72
C SER A 90 -4.42 -7.32 11.22
N THR A 91 -5.05 -6.21 10.79
CA THR A 91 -5.09 -5.89 9.35
C THR A 91 -3.70 -5.58 8.79
N LEU A 92 -2.72 -5.19 9.64
CA LEU A 92 -1.31 -5.05 9.25
C LEU A 92 -0.68 -6.37 8.76
N LYS A 93 -1.24 -7.52 9.13
CA LYS A 93 -0.79 -8.83 8.61
C LYS A 93 -0.95 -8.97 7.09
N THR A 94 -1.74 -8.11 6.45
CA THR A 94 -1.77 -8.01 4.98
C THR A 94 -0.41 -7.55 4.43
N LEU A 95 0.21 -6.57 5.06
CA LEU A 95 1.56 -6.11 4.72
C LEU A 95 2.63 -7.14 5.09
N PHE A 96 2.50 -7.80 6.26
CA PHE A 96 3.37 -8.93 6.63
C PHE A 96 3.36 -10.01 5.54
N ALA A 97 2.17 -10.43 5.10
CA ALA A 97 2.04 -11.45 4.05
C ALA A 97 2.64 -10.98 2.71
N LEU A 98 2.43 -9.73 2.31
CA LEU A 98 3.05 -9.16 1.10
C LEU A 98 4.58 -9.13 1.16
N THR A 99 5.14 -9.02 2.35
CA THR A 99 6.59 -9.00 2.59
C THR A 99 7.16 -10.41 2.59
N MET A 100 6.49 -11.35 3.24
CA MET A 100 7.05 -12.64 3.61
C MET A 100 6.69 -13.79 2.66
N LEU A 101 5.51 -13.79 2.02
CA LEU A 101 5.11 -14.86 1.08
C LEU A 101 6.13 -15.07 -0.04
N PRO A 102 6.79 -14.04 -0.61
CA PRO A 102 7.79 -14.24 -1.66
C PRO A 102 9.04 -14.99 -1.20
N THR A 103 9.38 -14.92 0.10
CA THR A 103 10.65 -15.44 0.66
C THR A 103 10.48 -16.76 1.41
N LEU A 104 9.26 -17.08 1.86
CA LEU A 104 8.94 -18.28 2.63
C LEU A 104 7.90 -19.15 1.89
N PRO A 105 8.33 -19.98 0.92
CA PRO A 105 7.46 -20.92 0.22
C PRO A 105 6.81 -21.92 1.18
N GLY A 106 5.53 -22.23 0.95
CA GLY A 106 4.69 -23.03 1.84
C GLY A 106 5.20 -24.45 2.13
N GLY A 107 6.02 -25.04 1.26
CA GLY A 107 6.57 -26.39 1.44
C GLY A 107 7.74 -26.51 2.42
N ILE A 108 8.32 -25.40 2.89
CA ILE A 108 9.38 -25.41 3.90
C ILE A 108 8.81 -25.98 5.20
N ARG A 109 9.58 -26.86 5.84
CA ARG A 109 9.28 -27.38 7.18
C ARG A 109 10.18 -26.71 8.19
N HIS A 110 9.61 -26.35 9.36
CA HIS A 110 10.34 -25.71 10.44
C HIS A 110 9.95 -26.31 11.77
N THR A 111 10.92 -26.63 12.62
CA THR A 111 10.70 -27.10 14.00
C THR A 111 10.83 -25.88 14.90
N VAL A 112 9.74 -25.54 15.61
CA VAL A 112 9.63 -24.35 16.43
C VAL A 112 10.52 -24.45 17.66
N ALA A 113 11.35 -23.45 17.90
CA ALA A 113 12.13 -23.30 19.11
C ALA A 113 11.40 -22.41 20.13
N GLU A 114 11.63 -22.62 21.42
CA GLU A 114 11.02 -21.85 22.53
C GLU A 114 11.15 -20.34 22.33
N ARG A 115 12.35 -19.86 22.03
CA ARG A 115 12.64 -18.44 21.78
C ARG A 115 11.82 -17.78 20.67
N GLU A 116 11.24 -18.58 19.78
CA GLU A 116 10.41 -18.08 18.66
C GLU A 116 8.99 -17.76 19.10
N LEU A 117 8.60 -18.18 20.28
CA LEU A 117 7.31 -17.89 20.90
C LEU A 117 7.40 -16.88 22.06
N GLU A 118 8.62 -16.40 22.36
CA GLU A 118 8.83 -15.37 23.37
C GLU A 118 8.26 -14.01 22.90
N GLY A 119 7.82 -13.19 23.84
CA GLY A 119 7.36 -11.83 23.58
C GLY A 119 5.95 -11.73 22.98
N LEU A 120 5.19 -12.83 22.95
CA LEU A 120 3.76 -12.76 22.62
C LEU A 120 3.04 -11.85 23.61
N GLY A 121 2.37 -10.83 23.13
CA GLY A 121 1.62 -9.89 23.97
C GLY A 121 0.45 -10.56 24.66
N ASP A 122 0.09 -10.10 25.85
CA ASP A 122 -1.03 -10.62 26.64
C ASP A 122 -2.36 -10.49 25.87
N GLY A 123 -3.12 -11.58 25.79
CA GLY A 123 -4.38 -11.62 25.05
C GLY A 123 -4.22 -11.61 23.53
N SER A 124 -3.01 -11.84 23.02
CA SER A 124 -2.76 -12.03 21.60
C SER A 124 -3.58 -13.19 21.03
N SER A 125 -4.11 -13.02 19.82
CA SER A 125 -4.66 -14.14 19.07
C SER A 125 -3.54 -15.13 18.72
N THR A 126 -3.70 -16.38 19.09
CA THR A 126 -2.77 -17.49 18.77
C THR A 126 -3.51 -18.58 18.03
N VAL A 127 -2.84 -19.29 17.14
CA VAL A 127 -3.39 -20.48 16.48
C VAL A 127 -2.93 -21.77 17.17
N GLY A 128 -2.11 -21.69 18.23
CA GLY A 128 -1.64 -22.84 19.00
C GLY A 128 -0.37 -23.47 18.44
N VAL A 129 0.52 -22.66 17.90
CA VAL A 129 1.88 -23.09 17.55
C VAL A 129 2.62 -23.50 18.83
N THR A 130 3.26 -24.67 18.81
CA THR A 130 3.89 -25.28 20.00
C THR A 130 5.38 -25.52 19.75
N GLU A 131 6.19 -25.23 20.77
CA GLU A 131 7.62 -25.57 20.80
C GLU A 131 7.87 -27.06 20.52
N GLY A 132 8.97 -27.36 19.85
CA GLY A 132 9.40 -28.71 19.49
C GLY A 132 8.60 -29.36 18.36
N GLN A 133 7.45 -28.78 17.97
CA GLN A 133 6.64 -29.27 16.87
C GLN A 133 7.13 -28.76 15.52
N THR A 134 7.04 -29.61 14.49
CA THR A 134 7.41 -29.26 13.13
C THR A 134 6.17 -28.92 12.31
N TYR A 135 6.12 -27.69 11.79
CA TYR A 135 5.06 -27.17 10.91
C TYR A 135 5.56 -27.02 9.48
N GLN A 136 4.66 -27.16 8.51
CA GLN A 136 4.91 -26.58 7.20
C GLN A 136 4.62 -25.08 7.24
N VAL A 137 5.38 -24.29 6.48
CA VAL A 137 5.14 -22.85 6.37
C VAL A 137 3.71 -22.55 5.89
N THR A 138 3.12 -23.42 5.06
CA THR A 138 1.71 -23.32 4.66
C THR A 138 0.73 -23.41 5.82
N ASP A 139 1.04 -24.17 6.88
CA ASP A 139 0.18 -24.28 8.05
C ASP A 139 0.24 -22.99 8.88
N LEU A 140 1.45 -22.43 9.03
CA LEU A 140 1.64 -21.14 9.69
C LEU A 140 0.88 -20.01 8.96
N TRP A 141 0.91 -19.99 7.61
CA TRP A 141 0.11 -19.05 6.83
C TRP A 141 -1.39 -19.22 7.03
N ARG A 142 -1.89 -20.46 7.09
CA ARG A 142 -3.30 -20.72 7.45
C ARG A 142 -3.63 -20.18 8.83
N GLY A 143 -2.77 -20.43 9.82
CA GLY A 143 -2.91 -19.85 11.16
C GLY A 143 -3.01 -18.34 11.18
N ILE A 144 -2.19 -17.65 10.37
CA ILE A 144 -2.20 -16.18 10.26
C ILE A 144 -3.48 -15.66 9.61
N PHE A 145 -3.87 -16.22 8.47
CA PHE A 145 -5.02 -15.70 7.73
C PHE A 145 -6.36 -16.09 8.37
N LEU A 146 -6.52 -17.32 8.83
CA LEU A 146 -7.78 -17.81 9.37
C LEU A 146 -7.96 -17.39 10.83
N HIS A 147 -6.95 -17.61 11.67
CA HIS A 147 -7.05 -17.44 13.11
C HIS A 147 -6.31 -16.22 13.66
N SER A 148 -5.69 -15.43 12.77
CA SER A 148 -4.92 -14.24 13.15
C SER A 148 -3.70 -14.54 14.05
N GLY A 149 -3.15 -15.77 14.03
CA GLY A 149 -2.13 -16.29 14.93
C GLY A 149 -0.87 -15.43 15.00
N ASN A 150 -0.65 -14.73 16.12
CA ASN A 150 0.57 -13.99 16.38
C ASN A 150 1.75 -14.94 16.61
N ASP A 151 1.52 -16.08 17.24
CA ASP A 151 2.49 -17.17 17.38
C ASP A 151 3.07 -17.61 16.01
N ALA A 152 2.21 -17.79 15.02
CA ALA A 152 2.67 -18.11 13.66
C ALA A 152 3.43 -16.94 13.02
N VAL A 153 3.07 -15.67 13.30
CA VAL A 153 3.84 -14.49 12.86
C VAL A 153 5.23 -14.49 13.48
N HIS A 154 5.35 -14.76 14.78
CA HIS A 154 6.62 -14.83 15.50
C HIS A 154 7.56 -15.86 14.87
N VAL A 155 7.08 -17.07 14.60
CA VAL A 155 7.87 -18.13 13.96
C VAL A 155 8.32 -17.70 12.55
N LEU A 156 7.42 -17.20 11.70
CA LEU A 156 7.81 -16.76 10.36
C LEU A 156 8.76 -15.55 10.38
N ALA A 157 8.61 -14.64 11.32
CA ALA A 157 9.54 -13.52 11.51
C ALA A 157 10.93 -14.01 11.95
N SER A 158 11.00 -15.00 12.85
CA SER A 158 12.25 -15.64 13.26
C SER A 158 12.96 -16.29 12.07
N MET A 159 12.23 -17.04 11.24
CA MET A 159 12.75 -17.64 10.00
C MET A 159 13.26 -16.61 8.99
N ASN A 160 12.79 -15.37 9.07
CA ASN A 160 13.22 -14.25 8.21
C ASN A 160 14.39 -13.42 8.77
N GLY A 161 15.02 -13.85 9.84
CA GLY A 161 16.11 -13.14 10.48
C GLY A 161 15.69 -12.25 11.66
N GLY A 162 14.48 -12.47 12.20
CA GLY A 162 14.01 -11.90 13.44
C GLY A 162 12.98 -10.78 13.30
N TRP A 163 12.47 -10.36 14.44
CA TRP A 163 11.35 -9.43 14.58
C TRP A 163 11.62 -8.07 13.95
N ASP A 164 12.71 -7.43 14.35
CA ASP A 164 13.10 -6.09 13.88
C ASP A 164 13.44 -6.08 12.39
N THR A 165 14.15 -7.13 11.92
CA THR A 165 14.45 -7.29 10.49
C THR A 165 13.17 -7.35 9.68
N THR A 166 12.18 -8.10 10.15
CA THR A 166 10.89 -8.24 9.50
C THR A 166 10.11 -6.92 9.51
N ALA A 167 10.06 -6.21 10.64
CA ALA A 167 9.42 -4.90 10.74
C ALA A 167 10.04 -3.88 9.77
N HIS A 168 11.38 -3.83 9.69
CA HIS A 168 12.09 -2.97 8.74
C HIS A 168 11.78 -3.31 7.27
N GLN A 169 11.69 -4.60 6.93
CA GLN A 169 11.33 -5.04 5.58
C GLN A 169 9.86 -4.69 5.26
N MET A 170 8.95 -4.84 6.22
CA MET A 170 7.56 -4.42 6.07
C MET A 170 7.47 -2.91 5.84
N GLN A 171 8.20 -2.10 6.60
CA GLN A 171 8.25 -0.65 6.41
C GLN A 171 8.78 -0.27 5.03
N ALA A 172 9.83 -0.93 4.56
CA ALA A 172 10.37 -0.73 3.22
C ALA A 172 9.35 -1.14 2.14
N LYS A 173 8.63 -2.23 2.34
CA LYS A 173 7.56 -2.70 1.46
C LYS A 173 6.40 -1.72 1.39
N ALA A 174 5.95 -1.18 2.52
CA ALA A 174 4.90 -0.16 2.57
C ALA A 174 5.28 1.06 1.71
N ARG A 175 6.48 1.61 1.91
CA ARG A 175 7.01 2.73 1.12
C ARG A 175 7.11 2.41 -0.37
N ALA A 176 7.55 1.20 -0.72
CA ALA A 176 7.66 0.76 -2.11
C ALA A 176 6.29 0.68 -2.82
N LEU A 177 5.23 0.38 -2.07
CA LEU A 177 3.84 0.36 -2.54
C LEU A 177 3.20 1.76 -2.57
N GLY A 178 3.86 2.79 -2.04
CA GLY A 178 3.31 4.14 -1.92
C GLY A 178 2.40 4.33 -0.70
N ALA A 179 2.41 3.40 0.25
CA ALA A 179 1.69 3.45 1.52
C ALA A 179 2.54 4.25 2.52
N LEU A 180 2.29 5.55 2.63
CA LEU A 180 3.15 6.50 3.35
C LEU A 180 2.62 6.86 4.74
N ASP A 181 1.37 6.53 5.05
CA ASP A 181 0.76 6.74 6.36
C ASP A 181 1.13 5.59 7.34
N THR A 182 1.71 4.51 6.81
CA THR A 182 2.02 3.33 7.60
C THR A 182 3.38 3.46 8.30
N HIS A 183 3.35 3.32 9.61
CA HIS A 183 4.53 3.17 10.46
C HIS A 183 4.48 1.80 11.15
N VAL A 184 5.43 0.93 10.80
CA VAL A 184 5.50 -0.44 11.31
C VAL A 184 6.43 -0.49 12.53
N VAL A 185 5.90 -0.96 13.66
CA VAL A 185 6.67 -1.23 14.88
C VAL A 185 6.69 -2.73 15.16
N SER A 186 5.52 -3.39 15.08
CA SER A 186 5.42 -4.84 15.24
C SER A 186 4.91 -5.50 13.96
N PRO A 187 5.47 -6.64 13.53
CA PRO A 187 5.02 -7.37 12.35
C PRO A 187 3.60 -7.92 12.43
N ASP A 188 3.10 -8.21 13.62
CA ASP A 188 1.79 -8.85 13.85
C ASP A 188 0.61 -7.87 13.93
N GLY A 189 0.90 -6.57 14.08
CA GLY A 189 -0.12 -5.54 14.24
C GLY A 189 -0.65 -5.40 15.67
N TYR A 190 -0.01 -6.02 16.66
CA TYR A 190 -0.33 -5.80 18.08
C TYR A 190 -0.08 -4.34 18.47
N ASP A 191 -0.75 -3.87 19.53
CA ASP A 191 -0.60 -2.49 19.99
C ASP A 191 0.84 -2.17 20.36
N ALA A 192 1.43 -1.22 19.67
CA ALA A 192 2.77 -0.73 19.92
C ALA A 192 2.81 0.81 19.79
N PRO A 193 3.54 1.52 20.69
CA PRO A 193 3.65 2.96 20.59
C PRO A 193 4.15 3.42 19.23
N GLY A 194 3.37 4.27 18.56
CA GLY A 194 3.70 4.82 17.25
C GLY A 194 3.31 3.93 16.06
N GLN A 195 2.82 2.71 16.25
CA GLN A 195 2.33 1.89 15.16
C GLN A 195 1.02 2.44 14.60
N THR A 196 1.05 2.83 13.32
CA THR A 196 -0.10 3.40 12.62
C THR A 196 -0.22 2.89 11.19
N SER A 197 -1.40 3.01 10.62
CA SER A 197 -1.70 2.89 9.20
C SER A 197 -2.91 3.77 8.88
N SER A 198 -3.46 3.67 7.68
CA SER A 198 -4.65 4.38 7.25
C SER A 198 -5.57 3.48 6.43
N ALA A 199 -6.84 3.88 6.26
CA ALA A 199 -7.75 3.15 5.38
C ALA A 199 -7.22 3.09 3.94
N TYR A 200 -6.53 4.14 3.49
CA TYR A 200 -5.89 4.19 2.18
C TYR A 200 -4.75 3.17 2.05
N ASP A 201 -3.83 3.17 3.00
CA ASP A 201 -2.67 2.26 2.96
C ASP A 201 -3.09 0.79 3.06
N LEU A 202 -4.04 0.48 3.96
CA LEU A 202 -4.59 -0.87 4.09
C LEU A 202 -5.30 -1.34 2.82
N ALA A 203 -5.98 -0.43 2.08
CA ALA A 203 -6.56 -0.75 0.79
C ALA A 203 -5.49 -1.03 -0.27
N ILE A 204 -4.37 -0.30 -0.27
CA ILE A 204 -3.19 -0.61 -1.11
C ILE A 204 -2.70 -2.03 -0.82
N PHE A 205 -2.53 -2.39 0.46
CA PHE A 205 -2.06 -3.73 0.84
C PHE A 205 -3.05 -4.81 0.43
N GLY A 206 -4.35 -4.60 0.68
CA GLY A 206 -5.41 -5.53 0.25
C GLY A 206 -5.38 -5.75 -1.27
N ARG A 207 -5.34 -4.67 -2.05
CA ARG A 207 -5.26 -4.73 -3.52
C ARG A 207 -4.00 -5.45 -4.00
N ALA A 208 -2.84 -5.11 -3.46
CA ALA A 208 -1.57 -5.74 -3.83
C ALA A 208 -1.55 -7.23 -3.49
N GLY A 209 -2.13 -7.61 -2.34
CA GLY A 209 -2.26 -9.01 -1.92
C GLY A 209 -3.16 -9.83 -2.85
N LEU A 210 -4.29 -9.29 -3.26
CA LEU A 210 -5.23 -9.97 -4.16
C LEU A 210 -4.65 -10.25 -5.55
N ASN A 211 -3.61 -9.53 -5.97
CA ASN A 211 -2.87 -9.79 -7.21
C ASN A 211 -1.86 -10.96 -7.08
N ARG A 212 -1.77 -11.61 -5.91
CA ARG A 212 -0.96 -12.81 -5.66
C ARG A 212 -1.87 -14.00 -5.40
N GLU A 213 -1.67 -15.07 -6.13
CA GLU A 213 -2.48 -16.29 -6.02
C GLU A 213 -2.41 -16.94 -4.63
N ASP A 214 -1.20 -16.99 -4.04
CA ASP A 214 -0.97 -17.56 -2.72
C ASP A 214 -1.71 -16.76 -1.63
N PHE A 215 -1.61 -15.44 -1.65
CA PHE A 215 -2.32 -14.55 -0.75
C PHE A 215 -3.84 -14.70 -0.90
N ALA A 216 -4.35 -14.62 -2.14
CA ALA A 216 -5.78 -14.75 -2.42
C ALA A 216 -6.35 -16.10 -1.94
N ARG A 217 -5.59 -17.18 -2.14
CA ARG A 217 -5.96 -18.52 -1.65
C ARG A 217 -6.05 -18.56 -0.13
N TYR A 218 -5.04 -18.05 0.60
CA TYR A 218 -5.06 -18.07 2.06
C TYR A 218 -6.20 -17.21 2.63
N CYS A 219 -6.39 -15.99 2.16
CA CYS A 219 -7.40 -15.09 2.70
C CYS A 219 -8.85 -15.52 2.38
N SER A 220 -9.07 -16.31 1.32
CA SER A 220 -10.39 -16.85 0.95
C SER A 220 -10.70 -18.22 1.54
N THR A 221 -9.75 -18.84 2.23
CA THR A 221 -9.97 -20.14 2.88
C THR A 221 -10.90 -19.96 4.07
N VAL A 222 -11.98 -20.73 4.11
CA VAL A 222 -13.00 -20.70 5.17
C VAL A 222 -12.55 -21.50 6.38
N ASP A 223 -12.15 -22.74 6.16
CA ASP A 223 -11.75 -23.69 7.21
C ASP A 223 -10.47 -24.40 6.79
N ALA A 224 -9.68 -24.84 7.75
CA ALA A 224 -8.51 -25.66 7.52
C ALA A 224 -8.18 -26.50 8.74
N THR A 225 -7.58 -27.66 8.51
CA THR A 225 -6.98 -28.46 9.58
C THR A 225 -5.62 -27.86 9.95
N PHE A 226 -5.39 -27.64 11.24
CA PHE A 226 -4.13 -27.14 11.79
C PHE A 226 -3.46 -28.24 12.63
N PRO A 227 -2.14 -28.50 12.47
CA PRO A 227 -1.43 -29.50 13.26
C PRO A 227 -1.18 -28.97 14.68
N GLY A 228 -1.85 -29.58 15.68
CA GLY A 228 -1.68 -29.23 17.09
C GLY A 228 -0.83 -30.24 17.86
N ASN A 229 -0.44 -29.88 19.09
CA ASN A 229 0.33 -30.74 19.98
C ASN A 229 -0.55 -31.81 20.62
N GLY A 230 -0.93 -32.80 20.09
CA GLY A 230 -1.87 -33.85 20.59
C GLY A 230 -2.86 -34.28 19.52
N GLY A 231 -2.70 -33.74 18.32
CA GLY A 231 -3.51 -34.06 17.16
C GLY A 231 -3.91 -32.83 16.38
N ALA A 232 -4.29 -33.04 15.15
CA ALA A 232 -4.78 -31.97 14.29
C ALA A 232 -6.19 -31.53 14.71
N TYR A 233 -6.51 -30.25 14.51
CA TYR A 233 -7.82 -29.68 14.80
C TYR A 233 -8.24 -28.67 13.72
N GLU A 234 -9.54 -28.41 13.62
CA GLU A 234 -10.07 -27.46 12.65
C GLU A 234 -9.94 -26.03 13.15
N ILE A 235 -9.49 -25.16 12.26
CA ILE A 235 -9.48 -23.71 12.43
C ILE A 235 -10.39 -23.06 11.39
N GLN A 236 -11.18 -22.08 11.84
CA GLN A 236 -12.09 -21.33 10.96
C GLN A 236 -11.60 -19.90 10.79
N ASN A 237 -11.83 -19.35 9.59
CA ASN A 237 -11.53 -17.95 9.30
C ASN A 237 -12.39 -17.02 10.15
N THR A 238 -11.75 -16.09 10.84
CA THR A 238 -12.43 -15.14 11.73
C THR A 238 -13.15 -14.00 10.99
N ASN A 239 -13.06 -13.94 9.67
CA ASN A 239 -13.83 -12.98 8.87
C ASN A 239 -15.29 -13.43 8.74
N ARG A 240 -16.21 -12.81 9.53
CA ARG A 240 -17.63 -13.19 9.59
C ARG A 240 -18.35 -13.02 8.25
N LEU A 241 -17.96 -12.05 7.40
CA LEU A 241 -18.52 -11.91 6.06
C LEU A 241 -18.17 -13.09 5.15
N LEU A 242 -17.13 -13.85 5.46
CA LEU A 242 -16.74 -15.04 4.73
C LEU A 242 -17.42 -16.29 5.29
N THR A 243 -17.44 -16.42 6.62
CA THR A 243 -17.85 -17.66 7.32
C THR A 243 -19.32 -17.70 7.70
N GLY A 244 -19.96 -16.57 7.91
CA GLY A 244 -21.32 -16.51 8.46
C GLY A 244 -21.38 -16.70 9.99
N ALA A 245 -20.25 -16.67 10.66
CA ALA A 245 -20.21 -16.82 12.11
C ALA A 245 -20.88 -15.65 12.85
N ASP A 246 -21.26 -15.89 14.11
CA ASP A 246 -21.84 -14.91 15.03
C ASP A 246 -23.10 -14.19 14.50
N GLY A 247 -23.87 -14.86 13.64
CA GLY A 247 -25.12 -14.32 13.07
C GLY A 247 -24.93 -13.33 11.89
N ILE A 248 -23.71 -13.08 11.47
CA ILE A 248 -23.44 -12.29 10.26
C ILE A 248 -23.64 -13.18 9.03
N ALA A 249 -24.60 -12.85 8.17
CA ALA A 249 -24.77 -13.61 6.93
C ALA A 249 -23.53 -13.51 6.04
N PRO A 250 -23.06 -14.60 5.40
CA PRO A 250 -21.97 -14.54 4.43
C PRO A 250 -22.26 -13.51 3.34
N TYR A 251 -21.20 -12.83 2.86
CA TYR A 251 -21.36 -11.87 1.77
C TYR A 251 -21.10 -12.54 0.42
N PRO A 252 -22.09 -12.54 -0.51
CA PRO A 252 -21.93 -13.20 -1.79
C PRO A 252 -20.74 -12.66 -2.60
N GLY A 253 -19.82 -13.55 -2.98
CA GLY A 253 -18.62 -13.20 -3.73
C GLY A 253 -17.47 -12.64 -2.90
N LEU A 254 -17.53 -12.74 -1.56
CA LEU A 254 -16.40 -12.33 -0.70
C LEU A 254 -15.16 -13.18 -0.99
N ILE A 255 -14.00 -12.51 -1.06
CA ILE A 255 -12.68 -13.13 -1.26
C ILE A 255 -11.87 -13.15 0.05
N GLY A 256 -12.21 -12.32 1.00
CA GLY A 256 -11.47 -12.08 2.25
C GLY A 256 -11.48 -10.59 2.54
N VAL A 257 -10.50 -9.97 3.23
CA VAL A 257 -9.06 -10.25 3.26
C VAL A 257 -8.59 -10.55 4.69
N LYS A 258 -8.68 -9.53 5.60
CA LYS A 258 -8.22 -9.66 6.99
C LYS A 258 -9.00 -8.74 7.92
N ASN A 259 -9.42 -9.25 9.05
CA ASN A 259 -9.98 -8.50 10.16
C ASN A 259 -8.95 -8.35 11.30
N GLY A 260 -9.17 -7.37 12.18
CA GLY A 260 -8.35 -7.14 13.35
C GLY A 260 -9.13 -6.51 14.48
N TYR A 261 -8.62 -6.68 15.69
CA TYR A 261 -9.08 -6.01 16.89
C TYR A 261 -7.92 -5.87 17.88
N THR A 262 -7.78 -4.70 18.45
CA THR A 262 -7.00 -4.45 19.67
C THR A 262 -7.72 -3.38 20.49
N SER A 263 -7.33 -3.21 21.75
CA SER A 263 -7.95 -2.21 22.61
C SER A 263 -7.78 -0.79 22.09
N ASN A 264 -6.64 -0.48 21.43
CA ASN A 264 -6.36 0.84 20.89
C ASN A 264 -6.99 1.04 19.49
N ALA A 265 -7.02 -0.01 18.67
CA ALA A 265 -7.54 0.09 17.31
C ALA A 265 -9.07 0.03 17.23
N GLY A 266 -9.73 -0.62 18.20
CA GLY A 266 -11.08 -1.10 17.97
C GLY A 266 -11.12 -2.17 16.88
N ASN A 267 -12.28 -2.37 16.27
CA ASN A 267 -12.43 -3.31 15.15
C ASN A 267 -11.93 -2.70 13.83
N THR A 268 -11.17 -3.49 13.07
CA THR A 268 -10.63 -3.11 11.77
C THR A 268 -10.88 -4.21 10.75
N LEU A 269 -11.10 -3.84 9.49
CA LEU A 269 -11.36 -4.80 8.42
C LEU A 269 -10.82 -4.30 7.08
N VAL A 270 -10.11 -5.17 6.39
CA VAL A 270 -9.92 -5.11 4.94
C VAL A 270 -10.76 -6.22 4.33
N ALA A 271 -11.75 -5.85 3.54
CA ALA A 271 -12.64 -6.79 2.84
C ALA A 271 -12.51 -6.63 1.34
N ALA A 272 -12.66 -7.72 0.61
CA ALA A 272 -12.75 -7.67 -0.84
C ALA A 272 -13.83 -8.64 -1.33
N ALA A 273 -14.58 -8.20 -2.34
CA ALA A 273 -15.62 -9.01 -2.95
C ALA A 273 -15.61 -8.88 -4.47
N ARG A 274 -16.04 -9.94 -5.16
CA ARG A 274 -16.15 -9.97 -6.62
C ARG A 274 -17.61 -10.17 -7.04
N ARG A 275 -18.10 -9.30 -7.93
CA ARG A 275 -19.43 -9.40 -8.50
C ARG A 275 -19.40 -8.90 -9.95
N GLY A 276 -19.95 -9.65 -10.89
CA GLY A 276 -20.07 -9.23 -12.30
C GLY A 276 -18.72 -8.86 -12.95
N GLY A 277 -17.65 -9.60 -12.67
CA GLY A 277 -16.30 -9.35 -13.21
C GLY A 277 -15.52 -8.22 -12.53
N ARG A 278 -16.16 -7.44 -11.63
CA ARG A 278 -15.55 -6.37 -10.86
C ARG A 278 -15.14 -6.86 -9.47
N THR A 279 -13.98 -6.46 -9.00
CA THR A 279 -13.53 -6.70 -7.62
C THR A 279 -13.41 -5.37 -6.90
N LEU A 280 -14.10 -5.24 -5.77
CA LEU A 280 -13.95 -4.09 -4.87
C LEU A 280 -13.11 -4.48 -3.66
N VAL A 281 -12.33 -3.52 -3.16
CA VAL A 281 -11.70 -3.56 -1.86
C VAL A 281 -12.30 -2.46 -0.98
N VAL A 282 -12.62 -2.83 0.26
CA VAL A 282 -13.17 -1.94 1.28
C VAL A 282 -12.31 -2.03 2.54
N THR A 283 -12.00 -0.89 3.12
CA THR A 283 -11.38 -0.79 4.45
C THR A 283 -12.32 -0.09 5.40
N VAL A 284 -12.45 -0.60 6.63
CA VAL A 284 -13.26 -0.02 7.70
C VAL A 284 -12.44 -0.04 8.98
N LEU A 285 -12.24 1.12 9.59
CA LEU A 285 -11.40 1.29 10.77
C LEU A 285 -12.19 1.91 11.92
N ASN A 286 -12.26 1.18 13.01
CA ASN A 286 -12.79 1.64 14.29
C ASN A 286 -14.23 2.20 14.21
N PRO A 287 -15.25 1.39 13.90
CA PRO A 287 -16.64 1.79 14.04
C PRO A 287 -16.96 2.25 15.46
N GLN A 288 -17.70 3.37 15.57
CA GLN A 288 -18.00 4.03 16.83
C GLN A 288 -19.38 3.65 17.42
N SER A 289 -20.15 2.86 16.69
CA SER A 289 -21.48 2.39 17.11
C SER A 289 -21.71 0.95 16.64
N GLY A 290 -22.74 0.26 17.15
CA GLY A 290 -23.14 -1.07 16.68
C GLY A 290 -22.35 -2.25 17.29
N GLY A 291 -21.39 -2.01 18.19
CA GLY A 291 -20.63 -3.05 18.88
C GLY A 291 -19.61 -3.78 18.00
N GLY A 292 -19.12 -4.94 18.46
CA GLY A 292 -17.99 -5.66 17.83
C GLY A 292 -18.24 -6.19 16.43
N LEU A 293 -19.49 -6.34 16.01
CA LEU A 293 -19.87 -6.84 14.68
C LEU A 293 -20.12 -5.71 13.66
N ALA A 294 -20.21 -4.45 14.10
CA ALA A 294 -20.48 -3.29 13.25
C ALA A 294 -19.51 -3.19 12.06
N VAL A 295 -18.25 -3.54 12.26
CA VAL A 295 -17.23 -3.50 11.20
C VAL A 295 -17.62 -4.34 9.97
N TYR A 296 -18.32 -5.47 10.17
CA TYR A 296 -18.80 -6.35 9.10
C TYR A 296 -20.05 -5.81 8.43
N GLU A 297 -20.99 -5.24 9.21
CA GLU A 297 -22.24 -4.65 8.69
C GLU A 297 -21.93 -3.38 7.89
N GLU A 298 -21.04 -2.53 8.39
CA GLU A 298 -20.59 -1.33 7.67
C GLU A 298 -19.82 -1.69 6.38
N ALA A 299 -18.92 -2.68 6.44
CA ALA A 299 -18.22 -3.15 5.25
C ALA A 299 -19.18 -3.74 4.21
N ARG A 300 -20.22 -4.47 4.64
CA ARG A 300 -21.30 -4.95 3.77
C ARG A 300 -21.99 -3.78 3.06
N SER A 301 -22.42 -2.79 3.82
CA SER A 301 -23.13 -1.61 3.29
C SER A 301 -22.26 -0.85 2.29
N LEU A 302 -20.97 -0.69 2.58
CA LEU A 302 -20.00 -0.05 1.69
C LEU A 302 -19.73 -0.88 0.42
N LEU A 303 -19.67 -2.21 0.52
CA LEU A 303 -19.54 -3.10 -0.65
C LEU A 303 -20.79 -3.02 -1.54
N ASP A 304 -21.99 -3.09 -0.96
CA ASP A 304 -23.26 -2.99 -1.71
C ASP A 304 -23.37 -1.64 -2.41
N TRP A 305 -23.06 -0.56 -1.70
CA TRP A 305 -22.98 0.77 -2.28
C TRP A 305 -21.96 0.83 -3.42
N GLY A 306 -20.74 0.33 -3.19
CA GLY A 306 -19.66 0.38 -4.18
C GLY A 306 -20.02 -0.35 -5.49
N PHE A 307 -20.66 -1.51 -5.41
CA PHE A 307 -21.16 -2.21 -6.59
C PHE A 307 -22.29 -1.44 -7.30
N GLY A 308 -23.16 -0.79 -6.54
CA GLY A 308 -24.24 0.05 -7.09
C GLY A 308 -23.72 1.38 -7.66
N ALA A 309 -22.68 1.95 -7.09
CA ALA A 309 -22.08 3.22 -7.49
C ALA A 309 -21.08 3.09 -8.66
N ALA A 310 -20.57 1.89 -8.90
CA ALA A 310 -19.57 1.66 -9.95
C ALA A 310 -20.06 2.14 -11.33
N GLY A 311 -19.26 3.02 -11.95
CA GLY A 311 -19.63 3.69 -13.21
C GLY A 311 -20.58 4.88 -13.05
N ARG A 312 -21.07 5.15 -11.82
CA ARG A 312 -21.97 6.28 -11.50
C ARG A 312 -21.33 7.32 -10.59
N VAL A 313 -20.07 7.13 -10.22
CA VAL A 313 -19.25 8.11 -9.50
C VAL A 313 -17.95 8.34 -10.24
N ASP A 314 -17.41 9.55 -10.16
CA ASP A 314 -16.04 9.82 -10.59
C ASP A 314 -15.07 9.46 -9.46
N PRO A 315 -13.89 8.91 -9.76
CA PRO A 315 -12.90 8.61 -8.74
C PRO A 315 -12.49 9.86 -7.95
N VAL A 316 -12.39 9.72 -6.63
CA VAL A 316 -11.87 10.76 -5.73
C VAL A 316 -10.35 10.70 -5.61
N GLY A 317 -9.74 9.60 -6.06
CA GLY A 317 -8.32 9.34 -6.07
C GLY A 317 -8.00 7.97 -6.63
N SER A 318 -6.77 7.50 -6.45
CA SER A 318 -6.31 6.20 -6.94
C SER A 318 -5.40 5.52 -5.92
N LEU A 319 -5.49 4.19 -5.81
CA LEU A 319 -4.56 3.33 -5.05
C LEU A 319 -3.26 3.05 -5.81
N LEU A 320 -3.15 3.51 -7.06
CA LEU A 320 -1.93 3.37 -7.85
C LEU A 320 -0.99 4.52 -7.51
N SER A 321 0.27 4.21 -7.23
CA SER A 321 1.29 5.23 -7.05
C SER A 321 1.52 6.01 -8.35
N ALA A 322 1.89 7.29 -8.26
CA ALA A 322 2.23 8.10 -9.43
C ALA A 322 3.33 7.46 -10.32
N ARG A 323 4.23 6.66 -9.72
CA ARG A 323 5.23 5.87 -10.46
C ARG A 323 4.59 4.78 -11.31
N THR A 324 3.60 4.07 -10.80
CA THR A 324 2.90 3.01 -11.54
C THR A 324 2.10 3.58 -12.71
N VAL A 325 1.50 4.74 -12.52
CA VAL A 325 0.77 5.45 -13.59
C VAL A 325 1.72 5.93 -14.68
N ALA A 326 2.90 6.44 -14.31
CA ALA A 326 3.91 6.90 -15.27
C ALA A 326 4.53 5.76 -16.11
N GLN A 327 4.61 4.53 -15.54
CA GLN A 327 5.08 3.35 -16.27
C GLN A 327 4.02 2.71 -17.17
N ALA A 328 2.76 2.93 -16.87
CA ALA A 328 1.63 2.46 -17.68
C ALA A 328 1.33 3.36 -18.89
N GLY A 329 2.22 4.18 -19.39
CA GLY A 329 2.07 5.11 -20.53
C GLY A 329 0.73 5.07 -21.29
N PRO A 330 0.31 6.07 -22.03
CA PRO A 330 -0.94 5.98 -22.77
C PRO A 330 -0.89 4.75 -23.69
N ALA A 331 -1.90 3.88 -23.57
CA ALA A 331 -2.06 2.77 -24.51
C ALA A 331 -1.99 3.36 -25.92
N THR A 332 -0.96 3.01 -26.66
CA THR A 332 -0.89 3.35 -28.08
C THR A 332 -2.12 2.76 -28.73
N PRO A 333 -2.96 3.57 -29.41
CA PRO A 333 -4.03 3.00 -30.23
C PRO A 333 -3.39 2.04 -31.22
N ASP A 334 -3.95 0.84 -31.36
CA ASP A 334 -3.53 -0.13 -32.36
C ASP A 334 -3.35 0.59 -33.69
N ALA A 335 -2.11 0.67 -34.17
CA ALA A 335 -1.83 1.18 -35.48
C ALA A 335 -2.47 0.21 -36.49
N VAL A 336 -3.57 0.64 -37.07
CA VAL A 336 -4.15 0.00 -38.24
C VAL A 336 -3.05 -0.11 -39.26
N MET A 337 -2.59 -1.32 -39.52
CA MET A 337 -1.58 -1.63 -40.55
C MET A 337 -2.10 -1.19 -41.90
N ALA A 338 -1.65 -0.01 -42.35
CA ALA A 338 -1.65 0.31 -43.79
C ALA A 338 -0.51 -0.51 -44.40
N GLN A 339 -0.86 -1.50 -45.20
CA GLN A 339 0.05 -2.20 -46.08
C GLN A 339 0.48 -1.20 -47.15
N ASP A 340 1.72 -0.72 -47.08
CA ASP A 340 2.41 -0.24 -48.25
C ASP A 340 3.80 -0.85 -48.32
N GLY A 341 4.06 -1.51 -49.44
CA GLY A 341 5.23 -2.30 -49.68
C GLY A 341 6.49 -1.44 -49.88
N GLY A 342 7.48 -1.63 -49.01
CA GLY A 342 8.81 -1.06 -49.14
C GLY A 342 9.72 -1.67 -48.11
N GLY A 343 10.53 -2.67 -48.47
CA GLY A 343 11.48 -3.34 -47.59
C GLY A 343 12.55 -2.38 -47.07
N PRO A 344 13.08 -2.60 -45.86
CA PRO A 344 14.09 -1.74 -45.27
C PRO A 344 15.45 -1.91 -45.97
N GLY A 345 16.02 -0.79 -46.38
CA GLY A 345 17.32 -0.71 -47.03
C GLY A 345 18.49 -1.06 -46.07
N TRP A 346 19.54 -1.55 -46.64
CA TRP A 346 20.76 -2.18 -46.05
C TRP A 346 21.62 -1.37 -45.04
N PRO A 347 21.41 -0.11 -44.64
CA PRO A 347 22.30 0.52 -43.66
C PRO A 347 22.01 0.21 -42.19
N VAL A 348 20.81 -0.32 -41.84
CA VAL A 348 20.46 -0.54 -40.41
C VAL A 348 20.92 -1.88 -39.87
N THR A 349 21.13 -2.89 -40.71
CA THR A 349 21.58 -4.22 -40.29
C THR A 349 23.09 -4.28 -39.99
N GLY A 350 23.90 -3.32 -40.45
CA GLY A 350 25.33 -3.28 -40.17
C GLY A 350 25.71 -2.79 -38.78
N ALA A 351 24.85 -1.96 -38.14
CA ALA A 351 25.15 -1.38 -36.83
C ALA A 351 24.87 -2.32 -35.64
N ILE A 352 24.00 -3.31 -35.83
CA ILE A 352 23.67 -4.28 -34.75
C ILE A 352 24.67 -5.44 -34.69
N ALA A 353 25.29 -5.82 -35.83
CA ALA A 353 26.31 -6.84 -35.87
C ALA A 353 27.67 -6.38 -35.29
N GLY A 354 27.99 -5.06 -35.36
CA GLY A 354 29.23 -4.49 -34.83
C GLY A 354 29.30 -4.44 -33.31
N ALA A 355 28.18 -4.24 -32.63
CA ALA A 355 28.15 -4.13 -31.16
C ALA A 355 28.27 -5.48 -30.45
N ALA A 356 27.87 -6.59 -31.10
CA ALA A 356 28.00 -7.94 -30.54
C ALA A 356 29.43 -8.51 -30.62
N ALA A 357 30.23 -8.09 -31.62
CA ALA A 357 31.61 -8.57 -31.81
C ALA A 357 32.61 -7.93 -30.81
N VAL A 358 32.40 -6.69 -30.37
CA VAL A 358 33.27 -6.01 -29.39
C VAL A 358 33.03 -6.51 -27.97
N GLY A 359 31.80 -6.92 -27.61
CA GLY A 359 31.48 -7.51 -26.30
C GLY A 359 32.09 -8.90 -26.08
N ALA A 360 32.13 -9.78 -27.11
CA ALA A 360 32.66 -11.12 -27.01
C ALA A 360 34.20 -11.14 -26.95
N GLY A 361 34.89 -10.20 -27.59
CA GLY A 361 36.34 -10.07 -27.55
C GLY A 361 36.91 -9.71 -26.17
N ALA A 362 36.21 -8.84 -25.42
CA ALA A 362 36.66 -8.42 -24.11
C ALA A 362 36.55 -9.51 -23.03
N VAL A 363 35.55 -10.39 -23.13
CA VAL A 363 35.36 -11.52 -22.20
C VAL A 363 36.42 -12.59 -22.40
N VAL A 364 36.78 -12.91 -23.66
CA VAL A 364 37.82 -13.91 -23.95
C VAL A 364 39.21 -13.44 -23.52
N LEU A 365 39.51 -12.14 -23.62
CA LEU A 365 40.77 -11.57 -23.16
C LEU A 365 40.87 -11.58 -21.62
N ALA A 366 39.78 -11.27 -20.90
CA ALA A 366 39.76 -11.28 -19.43
C ALA A 366 39.92 -12.72 -18.85
N LEU A 367 39.40 -13.74 -19.52
CA LEU A 367 39.54 -15.15 -19.11
C LEU A 367 40.94 -15.72 -19.36
N ARG A 368 41.68 -15.25 -20.37
CA ARG A 368 43.07 -15.70 -20.63
C ARG A 368 44.07 -15.09 -19.63
N PHE A 369 43.83 -13.90 -19.08
CA PHE A 369 44.71 -13.32 -18.06
C PHE A 369 44.50 -13.88 -16.64
N LYS A 370 43.38 -14.54 -16.36
CA LYS A 370 43.10 -15.17 -15.06
C LYS A 370 43.60 -16.63 -14.93
N GLY A 371 43.93 -17.30 -16.07
CA GLY A 371 44.40 -18.68 -16.11
C GLY A 371 45.93 -18.88 -15.98
N GLY A 372 46.72 -17.80 -15.90
CA GLY A 372 48.18 -17.83 -15.99
C GLY A 372 48.98 -17.78 -14.67
N ARG A 373 48.32 -17.91 -13.50
CA ARG A 373 49.02 -17.87 -12.21
C ARG A 373 48.61 -18.96 -11.24
N SER A 374 48.90 -20.21 -11.63
CA SER A 374 48.96 -21.31 -10.64
C SER A 374 49.92 -22.36 -11.16
N GLY A 375 51.16 -22.27 -10.75
CA GLY A 375 52.19 -23.28 -11.04
C GLY A 375 53.57 -22.79 -10.67
N ARG A 376 53.94 -22.85 -9.39
CA ARG A 376 55.25 -23.20 -8.82
C ARG A 376 55.34 -22.80 -7.36
N ARG A 377 55.33 -23.70 -6.54
CA ARG A 377 56.00 -24.25 -5.35
C ARG A 377 55.02 -24.69 -4.31
#